data_f0ad16a5a074df5f0ddb1e54318a5667
#
_entry.id   f0ad16a5a074df5f0ddb1e54318a5667
#
_cell.length_a   1.000
_cell.length_b   1.000
_cell.length_c   1.000
_cell.angle_alpha   90.00
_cell.angle_beta   90.00
_cell.angle_gamma   90.00
#
_symmetry.space_group_name_H-M   'P 1'
#
loop_
_entity.id
_entity.type
_entity.pdbx_description
1 polymer ?
#
loop_
_entity_poly.entity_id
_entity_poly.type
_entity_poly.pdbx_seq_one_letter_code
_entity_poly.pdbx_strand_id
1 'polypeptide(L)'
;MMVIVVEGSPPRLRGRLAVWLLEIRAGVYVGDYSRRVREVIWQQVENAIGDGDGDAVIAWTAPTDQGFSFATCGKNRRMPVDFDGLSLVRFAAIPGK
;
A
#
# COMPACT_ATOMS: atom_id res chain seq x y z
N MET A 1 7.51 -2.95 -11.21
CA MET A 1 6.06 -3.07 -11.14
C MET A 1 5.56 -2.80 -9.72
N MET A 2 4.39 -2.21 -9.60
CA MET A 2 3.82 -1.91 -8.30
C MET A 2 2.32 -2.17 -8.31
N VAL A 3 1.81 -2.54 -7.14
CA VAL A 3 0.38 -2.78 -6.91
C VAL A 3 -0.03 -1.99 -5.68
N ILE A 4 -1.15 -1.30 -5.75
CA ILE A 4 -1.75 -0.64 -4.59
C ILE A 4 -3.15 -1.19 -4.40
N VAL A 5 -3.45 -1.60 -3.18
CA VAL A 5 -4.78 -2.07 -2.80
C VAL A 5 -5.32 -1.16 -1.73
N VAL A 6 -6.54 -0.68 -1.91
CA VAL A 6 -7.20 0.19 -0.93
C VAL A 6 -8.55 -0.37 -0.56
N GLU A 7 -8.93 -0.21 0.72
CA GLU A 7 -10.24 -0.59 1.23
C GLU A 7 -10.79 0.54 2.08
N GLY A 8 -12.08 0.84 1.92
CA GLY A 8 -12.73 1.88 2.70
C GLY A 8 -12.16 3.27 2.49
N SER A 9 -11.48 3.48 1.38
CA SER A 9 -10.82 4.75 1.09
C SER A 9 -11.82 5.80 0.62
N PRO A 10 -11.47 7.09 0.77
CA PRO A 10 -12.29 8.15 0.20
C PRO A 10 -12.41 8.00 -1.33
N PRO A 11 -13.60 8.24 -1.91
CA PRO A 11 -13.76 8.15 -3.37
C PRO A 11 -12.77 9.01 -4.15
N ARG A 12 -12.40 10.17 -3.60
CA ARG A 12 -11.45 11.07 -4.25
C ARG A 12 -10.08 10.41 -4.43
N LEU A 13 -9.63 9.61 -3.47
CA LEU A 13 -8.38 8.89 -3.59
C LEU A 13 -8.45 7.88 -4.73
N ARG A 14 -9.54 7.14 -4.81
CA ARG A 14 -9.70 6.14 -5.86
C ARG A 14 -9.67 6.78 -7.24
N GLY A 15 -10.33 7.92 -7.41
CA GLY A 15 -10.29 8.65 -8.66
C GLY A 15 -8.88 9.13 -9.01
N ARG A 16 -8.13 9.59 -8.02
CA ARG A 16 -6.76 10.05 -8.22
C ARG A 16 -5.84 8.90 -8.62
N LEU A 17 -5.97 7.75 -7.96
CA LEU A 17 -5.16 6.59 -8.30
C LEU A 17 -5.43 6.11 -9.71
N ALA A 18 -6.67 6.19 -10.18
CA ALA A 18 -7.05 5.78 -11.53
C ALA A 18 -6.41 6.68 -12.61
N VAL A 19 -5.95 7.86 -12.27
CA VAL A 19 -5.24 8.71 -13.22
C VAL A 19 -3.83 8.18 -13.48
N TRP A 20 -3.18 7.66 -12.43
CA TRP A 20 -1.79 7.19 -12.55
C TRP A 20 -1.68 5.71 -12.83
N LEU A 21 -2.63 4.92 -12.38
CA LEU A 21 -2.53 3.47 -12.36
C LEU A 21 -3.75 2.85 -13.02
N LEU A 22 -3.61 1.61 -13.44
CA LEU A 22 -4.71 0.84 -14.00
C LEU A 22 -5.47 0.14 -12.88
N GLU A 23 -6.74 0.45 -12.74
CA GLU A 23 -7.59 -0.26 -11.78
C GLU A 23 -8.07 -1.56 -12.41
N ILE A 24 -7.49 -2.67 -11.99
CA ILE A 24 -7.82 -3.98 -12.55
C ILE A 24 -9.00 -4.64 -11.83
N ARG A 25 -9.34 -4.12 -10.67
CA ARG A 25 -10.50 -4.54 -9.89
C ARG A 25 -10.78 -3.42 -8.89
N ALA A 26 -11.99 -3.34 -8.39
CA ALA A 26 -12.34 -2.30 -7.42
C ALA A 26 -11.31 -2.26 -6.28
N GLY A 27 -10.63 -1.14 -6.13
CA GLY A 27 -9.63 -0.95 -5.08
C GLY A 27 -8.26 -1.56 -5.37
N VAL A 28 -8.04 -2.17 -6.53
CA VAL A 28 -6.75 -2.79 -6.87
C VAL A 28 -6.17 -2.10 -8.10
N TYR A 29 -5.01 -1.48 -7.91
CA TYR A 29 -4.37 -0.64 -8.92
C TYR A 29 -2.97 -1.16 -9.22
N VAL A 30 -2.60 -1.19 -10.50
CA VAL A 30 -1.27 -1.64 -10.91
C VAL A 30 -0.63 -0.60 -11.83
N GLY A 31 0.69 -0.56 -11.79
CA GLY A 31 1.46 0.33 -12.64
C GLY A 31 2.94 0.05 -12.52
N ASP A 32 3.72 0.84 -13.23
CA ASP A 32 5.17 0.70 -13.22
C ASP A 32 5.78 2.09 -13.27
N TYR A 33 6.34 2.51 -12.14
CA TYR A 33 6.93 3.82 -12.00
C TYR A 33 8.28 3.72 -11.31
N SER A 34 9.09 4.76 -11.47
CA SER A 34 10.35 4.86 -10.75
C SER A 34 10.10 4.94 -9.25
N ARG A 35 11.14 4.65 -8.48
CA ARG A 35 11.08 4.76 -7.03
C ARG A 35 10.55 6.12 -6.58
N ARG A 36 11.05 7.18 -7.19
CA ARG A 36 10.67 8.55 -6.81
C ARG A 36 9.18 8.79 -7.01
N VAL A 37 8.66 8.40 -8.18
CA VAL A 37 7.24 8.58 -8.48
C VAL A 37 6.40 7.68 -7.58
N ARG A 38 6.83 6.45 -7.36
CA ARG A 38 6.14 5.53 -6.46
C ARG A 38 6.00 6.13 -5.06
N GLU A 39 7.06 6.74 -4.55
CA GLU A 39 7.02 7.35 -3.22
C GLU A 39 6.06 8.52 -3.17
N VAL A 40 5.99 9.32 -4.23
CA VAL A 40 5.02 10.43 -4.31
C VAL A 40 3.60 9.89 -4.31
N ILE A 41 3.32 8.86 -5.10
CA ILE A 41 1.99 8.25 -5.15
C ILE A 41 1.61 7.70 -3.78
N TRP A 42 2.53 6.99 -3.13
CA TRP A 42 2.26 6.42 -1.81
C TRP A 42 2.01 7.50 -0.76
N GLN A 43 2.75 8.60 -0.81
CA GLN A 43 2.52 9.72 0.08
C GLN A 43 1.10 10.29 -0.07
N GLN A 44 0.60 10.35 -1.30
CA GLN A 44 -0.77 10.79 -1.55
C GLN A 44 -1.79 9.82 -0.91
N VAL A 45 -1.51 8.53 -0.98
CA VAL A 45 -2.36 7.52 -0.37
C VAL A 45 -2.37 7.68 1.15
N GLU A 46 -1.20 7.80 1.76
CA GLU A 46 -1.09 7.97 3.20
C GLU A 46 -1.84 9.22 3.68
N ASN A 47 -1.68 10.33 2.96
CA ASN A 47 -2.35 11.56 3.32
C ASN A 47 -3.88 11.45 3.21
N ALA A 48 -4.37 10.75 2.20
CA ALA A 48 -5.80 10.59 1.98
C ALA A 48 -6.43 9.63 2.99
N ILE A 49 -5.74 8.56 3.33
CA ILE A 49 -6.21 7.61 4.34
C ILE A 49 -6.18 8.28 5.73
N GLY A 50 -5.02 8.90 6.07
CA GLY A 50 -4.89 9.63 7.33
C GLY A 50 -5.35 8.83 8.54
N ASP A 51 -6.19 9.44 9.36
CA ASP A 51 -6.77 8.82 10.54
C ASP A 51 -8.16 8.24 10.28
N GLY A 52 -8.57 8.17 9.02
CA GLY A 52 -9.86 7.62 8.64
C GLY A 52 -9.93 6.11 8.81
N ASP A 53 -11.03 5.53 8.34
CA ASP A 53 -11.29 4.11 8.51
C ASP A 53 -10.68 3.25 7.40
N GLY A 54 -10.14 3.88 6.36
CA GLY A 54 -9.60 3.15 5.24
C GLY A 54 -8.25 2.50 5.53
N ASP A 55 -7.90 1.57 4.69
CA ASP A 55 -6.62 0.87 4.73
C ASP A 55 -6.03 0.80 3.33
N ALA A 56 -4.71 0.73 3.25
CA ALA A 56 -4.04 0.58 1.98
C ALA A 56 -2.74 -0.19 2.13
N VAL A 57 -2.35 -0.85 1.06
CA VAL A 57 -1.06 -1.50 0.96
C VAL A 57 -0.49 -1.22 -0.41
N ILE A 58 0.83 -1.06 -0.47
CA ILE A 58 1.57 -1.00 -1.72
C ILE A 58 2.63 -2.10 -1.71
N ALA A 59 2.78 -2.76 -2.84
CA ALA A 59 3.86 -3.73 -3.04
C ALA A 59 4.55 -3.38 -4.35
N TRP A 60 5.85 -3.59 -4.41
CA TRP A 60 6.62 -3.29 -5.61
C TRP A 60 7.79 -4.24 -5.74
N THR A 61 8.23 -4.45 -6.99
CA THR A 61 9.40 -5.26 -7.28
C THR A 61 10.64 -4.62 -6.65
N ALA A 62 11.41 -5.42 -5.95
CA ALA A 62 12.62 -4.94 -5.28
C ALA A 62 13.68 -6.04 -5.28
N PRO A 63 14.98 -5.66 -5.24
CA PRO A 63 16.08 -6.62 -5.25
C PRO A 63 16.30 -7.23 -3.87
N THR A 64 15.28 -7.90 -3.35
CA THR A 64 15.34 -8.61 -2.07
C THR A 64 15.26 -10.10 -2.35
N ASP A 65 15.55 -10.92 -1.34
CA ASP A 65 15.48 -12.37 -1.51
C ASP A 65 14.11 -12.85 -1.96
N GLN A 66 13.05 -12.19 -1.49
CA GLN A 66 11.69 -12.56 -1.89
C GLN A 66 11.22 -11.83 -3.16
N GLY A 67 12.02 -10.89 -3.69
CA GLY A 67 11.76 -10.24 -4.97
C GLY A 67 10.85 -9.03 -4.92
N PHE A 68 10.37 -8.65 -3.74
CA PHE A 68 9.50 -7.48 -3.60
C PHE A 68 9.62 -6.87 -2.20
N SER A 69 9.12 -5.63 -2.09
CA SER A 69 8.94 -4.97 -0.81
C SER A 69 7.52 -4.42 -0.74
N PHE A 70 7.09 -4.04 0.45
CA PHE A 70 5.74 -3.51 0.61
C PHE A 70 5.68 -2.55 1.79
N ALA A 71 4.62 -1.74 1.82
CA ALA A 71 4.30 -0.84 2.93
C ALA A 71 2.79 -0.82 3.12
N THR A 72 2.36 -0.47 4.31
CA THR A 72 0.93 -0.45 4.63
C THR A 72 0.58 0.81 5.41
N CYS A 73 -0.68 1.21 5.33
CA CYS A 73 -1.19 2.30 6.17
C CYS A 73 -2.66 2.05 6.48
N GLY A 74 -3.17 2.72 7.52
CA GLY A 74 -4.54 2.57 7.94
C GLY A 74 -4.64 1.93 9.32
N LYS A 75 -5.84 1.92 9.90
CA LYS A 75 -6.06 1.43 11.27
C LYS A 75 -5.84 -0.07 11.41
N ASN A 76 -6.18 -0.83 10.39
CA ASN A 76 -6.09 -2.29 10.42
C ASN A 76 -4.90 -2.80 9.62
N ARG A 77 -3.90 -1.95 9.40
CA ARG A 77 -2.76 -2.32 8.60
C ARG A 77 -1.99 -3.47 9.20
N ARG A 78 -1.39 -4.25 8.32
CA ARG A 78 -0.40 -5.25 8.70
C ARG A 78 0.98 -4.62 8.60
N MET A 79 1.80 -4.85 9.61
CA MET A 79 3.09 -4.19 9.68
C MET A 79 4.17 -5.08 9.09
N PRO A 80 5.02 -4.54 8.19
CA PRO A 80 6.16 -5.29 7.68
C PRO A 80 7.12 -5.62 8.83
N VAL A 81 7.64 -6.83 8.81
CA VAL A 81 8.62 -7.29 9.79
C VAL A 81 9.74 -7.98 9.03
N ASP A 82 10.98 -7.52 9.26
CA ASP A 82 12.14 -8.14 8.64
C ASP A 82 12.56 -9.34 9.48
N PHE A 83 12.63 -10.51 8.86
CA PHE A 83 13.02 -11.74 9.52
C PHE A 83 13.95 -12.53 8.58
N ASP A 84 15.21 -12.62 8.96
CA ASP A 84 16.24 -13.31 8.17
C ASP A 84 16.26 -12.88 6.70
N GLY A 85 16.15 -11.58 6.44
CA GLY A 85 16.17 -11.05 5.08
C GLY A 85 14.83 -11.11 4.35
N LEU A 86 13.80 -11.67 4.97
CA LEU A 86 12.46 -11.71 4.40
C LEU A 86 11.56 -10.70 5.08
N SER A 87 10.74 -10.03 4.29
CA SER A 87 9.73 -9.14 4.82
C SER A 87 8.47 -9.93 5.09
N LEU A 88 8.11 -10.04 6.36
CA LEU A 88 6.88 -10.69 6.78
C LEU A 88 5.90 -9.65 7.28
N VAL A 89 4.69 -10.05 7.60
CA VAL A 89 3.69 -9.14 8.14
C VAL A 89 3.25 -9.58 9.52
N ARG A 90 2.87 -8.62 10.33
CA ARG A 90 2.14 -8.88 11.56
C ARG A 90 0.98 -7.91 11.63
N PHE A 91 -0.06 -8.29 12.31
CA PHE A 91 -1.19 -7.40 12.53
C PHE A 91 -0.78 -6.24 13.41
N ALA A 92 -1.33 -5.07 13.13
CA ALA A 92 -1.20 -3.94 14.04
C ALA A 92 -1.77 -4.35 15.40
N ALA A 93 -1.27 -3.74 16.47
CA ALA A 93 -1.77 -4.05 17.80
C ALA A 93 -3.28 -3.82 17.84
N ILE A 94 -4.00 -4.83 18.29
CA ILE A 94 -5.45 -4.78 18.36
C ILE A 94 -5.85 -4.97 19.80
N PRO A 95 -6.42 -3.94 20.45
CA PRO A 95 -6.85 -4.07 21.83
C PRO A 95 -7.82 -5.23 22.00
N GLY A 96 -7.66 -5.97 23.08
CA GLY A 96 -8.53 -7.10 23.38
C GLY A 96 -8.19 -8.39 22.66
N LYS A 97 -7.11 -8.41 21.94
CA LYS A 97 -6.62 -9.62 21.28
C LYS A 97 -5.46 -10.21 22.02
#